data_ff6d6a332980840f7170932e57a2093d
#
_entry.id   ff6d6a332980840f7170932e57a2093d
#
_cell.length_a   1.000
_cell.length_b   1.000
_cell.length_c   1.000
_cell.angle_alpha   90.00
_cell.angle_beta   90.00
_cell.angle_gamma   90.00
#
_symmetry.space_group_name_H-M   'P 1'
#
loop_
_entity.id
_entity.type
_entity.pdbx_description
1 polymer ?
#
loop_
_entity_poly.entity_id
_entity_poly.type
_entity_poly.pdbx_seq_one_letter_code
_entity_poly.pdbx_strand_id
1 'polypeptide(L)'
;IKVAQKNLGKKKILSEMFTKKSFRKTKFDIIFFRNLLEHLYDTNSFLKTVKEKLNDDGSIFIEIPNIYKILNGSVFGSFFHQHISYFSIETLRYLLNRNGFEIERYYAGDFLIVEAKKNKKVSIQIQNTLKINEHIKQYNKTYSVYKNKLNSIFESQKVNSICLFGASSQSTSIINLLNDNNRKKIKHVIDNDISKVNNYMIGTKIKISKAANAKKLKCDYFLIMS
;
A
#
# COMPACT_ATOMS: atom_id res chain seq x y z
N ILE A 1 0.72 15.86 -11.92
CA ILE A 1 0.70 15.77 -13.38
C ILE A 1 1.18 17.08 -14.02
N LYS A 2 0.57 18.26 -13.72
CA LYS A 2 0.96 19.56 -14.32
C LYS A 2 2.47 19.86 -14.19
N VAL A 3 3.08 19.60 -13.01
CA VAL A 3 4.52 19.79 -12.79
C VAL A 3 5.35 18.84 -13.64
N ALA A 4 4.97 17.56 -13.70
CA ALA A 4 5.67 16.58 -14.52
C ALA A 4 5.56 16.91 -16.02
N GLN A 5 4.38 17.35 -16.50
CA GLN A 5 4.19 17.79 -17.86
C GLN A 5 5.01 19.04 -18.22
N LYS A 6 5.18 19.98 -17.26
CA LYS A 6 6.05 21.15 -17.44
C LYS A 6 7.52 20.75 -17.59
N ASN A 7 7.98 19.80 -16.76
CA ASN A 7 9.41 19.41 -16.71
C ASN A 7 9.80 18.43 -17.82
N LEU A 8 8.92 17.53 -18.23
CA LEU A 8 9.20 16.44 -19.15
C LEU A 8 8.53 16.57 -20.52
N GLY A 9 7.62 17.54 -20.65
CA GLY A 9 6.84 17.78 -21.86
C GLY A 9 5.49 17.02 -21.86
N LYS A 10 4.45 17.69 -22.35
CA LYS A 10 3.07 17.15 -22.34
C LYS A 10 2.91 15.80 -23.08
N LYS A 11 3.67 15.60 -24.17
CA LYS A 11 3.59 14.36 -24.96
C LYS A 11 4.14 13.13 -24.24
N LYS A 12 4.99 13.33 -23.21
CA LYS A 12 5.62 12.25 -22.44
C LYS A 12 4.82 11.85 -21.20
N ILE A 13 3.84 12.67 -20.81
CA ILE A 13 3.05 12.46 -19.59
C ILE A 13 1.57 12.37 -19.96
N LEU A 14 1.00 11.18 -19.80
CA LEU A 14 -0.42 10.95 -19.93
C LEU A 14 -1.12 11.12 -18.58
N SER A 15 -2.26 11.80 -18.60
CA SER A 15 -3.10 12.03 -17.40
C SER A 15 -4.35 11.13 -17.45
N GLU A 16 -4.14 9.86 -17.75
CA GLU A 16 -5.22 8.89 -17.93
C GLU A 16 -4.78 7.51 -17.42
N MET A 17 -5.73 6.60 -17.28
CA MET A 17 -5.45 5.20 -17.00
C MET A 17 -4.62 4.59 -18.15
N PHE A 18 -3.62 3.78 -17.78
CA PHE A 18 -2.82 3.05 -18.77
C PHE A 18 -3.67 1.96 -19.44
N THR A 19 -3.87 2.11 -20.73
CA THR A 19 -4.69 1.21 -21.57
C THR A 19 -3.98 0.90 -22.89
N LYS A 20 -4.54 0.01 -23.69
CA LYS A 20 -4.06 -0.29 -25.05
C LYS A 20 -3.99 0.96 -25.95
N LYS A 21 -4.78 1.99 -25.65
CA LYS A 21 -4.80 3.27 -26.40
C LYS A 21 -3.67 4.21 -25.95
N SER A 22 -3.12 4.00 -24.76
CA SER A 22 -2.01 4.81 -24.24
C SER A 22 -0.77 4.60 -25.09
N PHE A 23 -0.08 5.69 -25.45
CA PHE A 23 1.12 5.65 -26.30
C PHE A 23 0.92 4.80 -27.58
N ARG A 24 -0.11 5.13 -28.36
CA ARG A 24 -0.43 4.42 -29.63
C ARG A 24 0.83 4.21 -30.48
N LYS A 25 1.00 3.01 -31.05
CA LYS A 25 2.12 2.60 -31.91
C LYS A 25 3.50 2.62 -31.23
N THR A 26 3.60 2.92 -29.93
CA THR A 26 4.87 2.87 -29.20
C THR A 26 4.98 1.57 -28.42
N LYS A 27 6.11 0.90 -28.54
CA LYS A 27 6.56 -0.17 -27.66
C LYS A 27 7.75 0.30 -26.85
N PHE A 28 8.00 -0.33 -25.73
CA PHE A 28 9.03 0.04 -24.79
C PHE A 28 9.99 -1.13 -24.53
N ASP A 29 11.25 -0.85 -24.35
CA ASP A 29 12.24 -1.84 -23.93
C ASP A 29 12.14 -2.13 -22.45
N ILE A 30 11.73 -1.13 -21.68
CA ILE A 30 11.54 -1.23 -20.23
C ILE A 30 10.19 -0.62 -19.85
N ILE A 31 9.42 -1.36 -19.05
CA ILE A 31 8.22 -0.84 -18.38
C ILE A 31 8.41 -1.05 -16.89
N PHE A 32 8.38 0.06 -16.13
CA PHE A 32 8.51 0.03 -14.68
C PHE A 32 7.23 0.52 -14.01
N PHE A 33 6.76 -0.20 -13.01
CA PHE A 33 5.68 0.23 -12.14
C PHE A 33 5.90 -0.22 -10.71
N ARG A 34 5.58 0.68 -9.78
CA ARG A 34 5.70 0.44 -8.34
C ARG A 34 4.43 0.83 -7.63
N ASN A 35 4.11 0.11 -6.55
CA ASN A 35 2.94 0.37 -5.73
C ASN A 35 1.69 0.57 -6.60
N LEU A 36 1.45 -0.35 -7.52
CA LEU A 36 0.36 -0.27 -8.49
C LEU A 36 -0.47 -1.55 -8.55
N LEU A 37 0.16 -2.74 -8.66
CA LEU A 37 -0.57 -3.99 -8.85
C LEU A 37 -1.51 -4.30 -7.68
N GLU A 38 -1.11 -3.97 -6.46
CA GLU A 38 -1.91 -4.16 -5.25
C GLU A 38 -3.21 -3.36 -5.24
N HIS A 39 -3.29 -2.31 -6.05
CA HIS A 39 -4.45 -1.43 -6.17
C HIS A 39 -5.36 -1.75 -7.35
N LEU A 40 -4.99 -2.69 -8.21
CA LEU A 40 -5.74 -3.00 -9.43
C LEU A 40 -6.80 -4.08 -9.19
N TYR A 41 -8.04 -3.82 -9.60
CA TYR A 41 -9.12 -4.82 -9.63
C TYR A 41 -8.87 -5.89 -10.68
N ASP A 42 -8.36 -5.53 -11.85
CA ASP A 42 -8.06 -6.44 -12.96
C ASP A 42 -6.59 -6.37 -13.36
N THR A 43 -5.77 -7.08 -12.58
CA THR A 43 -4.34 -7.24 -12.83
C THR A 43 -4.06 -7.96 -14.15
N ASN A 44 -4.94 -8.88 -14.58
CA ASN A 44 -4.75 -9.63 -15.83
C ASN A 44 -4.88 -8.71 -17.06
N SER A 45 -5.92 -7.88 -17.12
CA SER A 45 -6.07 -6.92 -18.23
C SER A 45 -4.93 -5.91 -18.28
N PHE A 46 -4.47 -5.44 -17.10
CA PHE A 46 -3.30 -4.57 -17.02
C PHE A 46 -2.04 -5.25 -17.58
N LEU A 47 -1.72 -6.46 -17.13
CA LEU A 47 -0.52 -7.20 -17.58
C LEU A 47 -0.60 -7.56 -19.06
N LYS A 48 -1.78 -7.89 -19.60
CA LYS A 48 -1.97 -8.04 -21.06
C LYS A 48 -1.61 -6.77 -21.82
N THR A 49 -2.06 -5.61 -21.30
CA THR A 49 -1.73 -4.31 -21.90
C THR A 49 -0.23 -4.04 -21.83
N VAL A 50 0.41 -4.30 -20.69
CA VAL A 50 1.86 -4.21 -20.53
C VAL A 50 2.58 -5.09 -21.54
N LYS A 51 2.15 -6.35 -21.71
CA LYS A 51 2.75 -7.30 -22.68
C LYS A 51 2.66 -6.80 -24.11
N GLU A 52 1.53 -6.21 -24.50
CA GLU A 52 1.34 -5.63 -25.84
C GLU A 52 2.24 -4.42 -26.09
N LYS A 53 2.53 -3.64 -25.04
CA LYS A 53 3.36 -2.42 -25.11
C LYS A 53 4.85 -2.68 -24.91
N LEU A 54 5.25 -3.85 -24.49
CA LEU A 54 6.64 -4.23 -24.33
C LEU A 54 7.22 -4.76 -25.64
N ASN A 55 8.46 -4.42 -25.96
CA ASN A 55 9.23 -5.07 -27.03
C ASN A 55 9.46 -6.55 -26.70
N ASP A 56 9.80 -7.37 -27.70
CA ASP A 56 9.91 -8.82 -27.47
C ASP A 56 11.08 -9.18 -26.53
N ASP A 57 12.19 -8.44 -26.61
CA ASP A 57 13.34 -8.57 -25.72
C ASP A 57 13.29 -7.63 -24.51
N GLY A 58 12.17 -6.90 -24.34
CA GLY A 58 12.00 -5.94 -23.27
C GLY A 58 11.78 -6.58 -21.91
N SER A 59 12.06 -5.81 -20.85
CA SER A 59 11.87 -6.21 -19.46
C SER A 59 10.81 -5.36 -18.76
N ILE A 60 10.08 -5.98 -17.83
CA ILE A 60 9.26 -5.26 -16.85
C ILE A 60 9.94 -5.28 -15.50
N PHE A 61 9.86 -4.15 -14.80
CA PHE A 61 10.32 -4.03 -13.42
C PHE A 61 9.13 -3.70 -12.52
N ILE A 62 8.96 -4.48 -11.47
CA ILE A 62 7.82 -4.41 -10.55
C ILE A 62 8.36 -4.20 -9.15
N GLU A 63 7.82 -3.19 -8.44
CA GLU A 63 8.04 -3.02 -7.00
C GLU A 63 6.68 -2.98 -6.31
N ILE A 64 6.44 -3.95 -5.39
CA ILE A 64 5.20 -4.09 -4.64
C ILE A 64 5.48 -4.51 -3.19
N PRO A 65 4.59 -4.22 -2.22
CA PRO A 65 4.75 -4.67 -0.85
C PRO A 65 4.81 -6.19 -0.74
N ASN A 66 5.73 -6.70 0.10
CA ASN A 66 5.90 -8.12 0.35
C ASN A 66 4.99 -8.56 1.50
N ILE A 67 3.99 -9.42 1.22
CA ILE A 67 3.05 -9.89 2.25
C ILE A 67 3.74 -10.59 3.41
N TYR A 68 4.81 -11.35 3.19
CA TYR A 68 5.53 -12.01 4.27
C TYR A 68 6.16 -11.01 5.23
N LYS A 69 6.68 -9.89 4.72
CA LYS A 69 7.23 -8.82 5.56
C LYS A 69 6.15 -8.05 6.31
N ILE A 70 5.00 -7.83 5.67
CA ILE A 70 3.83 -7.22 6.32
C ILE A 70 3.37 -8.09 7.49
N LEU A 71 3.22 -9.40 7.28
CA LEU A 71 2.77 -10.34 8.30
C LEU A 71 3.79 -10.51 9.43
N ASN A 72 5.07 -10.70 9.10
CA ASN A 72 6.13 -10.91 10.07
C ASN A 72 6.49 -9.63 10.85
N GLY A 73 6.48 -8.50 10.17
CA GLY A 73 6.73 -7.18 10.78
C GLY A 73 5.54 -6.62 11.53
N SER A 74 4.38 -7.28 11.47
CA SER A 74 3.13 -6.80 12.07
C SER A 74 2.79 -5.37 11.66
N VAL A 75 2.96 -5.07 10.38
CA VAL A 75 2.71 -3.73 9.81
C VAL A 75 1.21 -3.57 9.57
N PHE A 76 0.46 -3.29 10.65
CA PHE A 76 -1.00 -3.25 10.63
C PHE A 76 -1.56 -2.20 9.66
N GLY A 77 -0.84 -1.10 9.44
CA GLY A 77 -1.24 -0.04 8.51
C GLY A 77 -1.20 -0.43 7.03
N SER A 78 -0.61 -1.58 6.70
CA SER A 78 -0.58 -2.08 5.33
C SER A 78 -1.86 -2.80 4.91
N PHE A 79 -2.74 -3.16 5.87
CA PHE A 79 -4.06 -3.72 5.58
C PHE A 79 -5.11 -2.62 5.53
N PHE A 80 -5.39 -2.12 4.33
CA PHE A 80 -6.39 -1.06 4.13
C PHE A 80 -7.10 -1.22 2.77
N HIS A 81 -8.24 -0.57 2.66
CA HIS A 81 -9.21 -0.77 1.56
C HIS A 81 -8.67 -0.52 0.15
N GLN A 82 -7.58 0.24 -0.01
CA GLN A 82 -6.98 0.49 -1.33
C GLN A 82 -6.05 -0.64 -1.78
N HIS A 83 -5.55 -1.50 -0.87
CA HIS A 83 -4.82 -2.71 -1.21
C HIS A 83 -5.81 -3.85 -1.45
N ILE A 84 -6.18 -4.04 -2.70
CA ILE A 84 -7.13 -5.07 -3.14
C ILE A 84 -6.48 -6.45 -3.15
N SER A 85 -5.18 -6.49 -3.42
CA SER A 85 -4.39 -7.71 -3.50
C SER A 85 -3.11 -7.60 -2.67
N TYR A 86 -2.64 -8.75 -2.18
CA TYR A 86 -1.37 -8.87 -1.45
C TYR A 86 -0.54 -9.97 -2.10
N PHE A 87 0.76 -9.70 -2.30
CA PHE A 87 1.62 -10.58 -3.05
C PHE A 87 2.76 -11.14 -2.20
N SER A 88 2.97 -12.45 -2.31
CA SER A 88 4.25 -13.10 -2.06
C SER A 88 4.98 -13.28 -3.39
N ILE A 89 6.25 -13.70 -3.34
CA ILE A 89 6.98 -13.98 -4.57
C ILE A 89 6.34 -15.13 -5.36
N GLU A 90 5.76 -16.11 -4.68
CA GLU A 90 5.09 -17.26 -5.29
C GLU A 90 3.81 -16.83 -6.02
N THR A 91 2.96 -16.02 -5.36
CA THR A 91 1.71 -15.56 -5.96
C THR A 91 1.95 -14.54 -7.08
N LEU A 92 2.98 -13.71 -6.96
CA LEU A 92 3.40 -12.82 -8.04
C LEU A 92 3.93 -13.60 -9.23
N ARG A 93 4.77 -14.62 -9.00
CA ARG A 93 5.26 -15.54 -10.05
C ARG A 93 4.11 -16.22 -10.77
N TYR A 94 3.13 -16.75 -10.04
CA TYR A 94 1.94 -17.33 -10.61
C TYR A 94 1.17 -16.36 -11.52
N LEU A 95 0.93 -15.14 -11.02
CA LEU A 95 0.25 -14.10 -11.80
C LEU A 95 1.00 -13.75 -13.07
N LEU A 96 2.32 -13.57 -12.99
CA LEU A 96 3.18 -13.22 -14.12
C LEU A 96 3.23 -14.34 -15.15
N ASN A 97 3.46 -15.59 -14.72
CA ASN A 97 3.50 -16.74 -15.62
C ASN A 97 2.18 -16.91 -16.38
N ARG A 98 1.05 -16.79 -15.67
CA ARG A 98 -0.29 -16.85 -16.29
C ARG A 98 -0.51 -15.80 -17.36
N ASN A 99 0.15 -14.63 -17.24
CA ASN A 99 0.07 -13.54 -18.22
C ASN A 99 1.22 -13.55 -19.24
N GLY A 100 2.02 -14.63 -19.26
CA GLY A 100 3.09 -14.85 -20.23
C GLY A 100 4.33 -14.00 -19.96
N PHE A 101 4.67 -13.86 -18.70
CA PHE A 101 5.93 -13.31 -18.21
C PHE A 101 6.64 -14.34 -17.34
N GLU A 102 7.96 -14.32 -17.32
CA GLU A 102 8.81 -15.12 -16.45
C GLU A 102 9.72 -14.22 -15.65
N ILE A 103 9.86 -14.52 -14.36
CA ILE A 103 10.77 -13.79 -13.47
C ILE A 103 12.20 -14.24 -13.73
N GLU A 104 13.03 -13.33 -14.21
CA GLU A 104 14.47 -13.52 -14.40
C GLU A 104 15.23 -13.42 -13.08
N ARG A 105 14.94 -12.38 -12.31
CA ARG A 105 15.54 -12.13 -11.01
C ARG A 105 14.61 -11.34 -10.09
N TYR A 106 14.82 -11.48 -8.79
CA TYR A 106 14.06 -10.74 -7.81
C TYR A 106 14.86 -10.48 -6.53
N TYR A 107 14.43 -9.47 -5.79
CA TYR A 107 14.83 -9.19 -4.42
C TYR A 107 13.58 -9.21 -3.53
N ALA A 108 13.67 -9.86 -2.36
CA ALA A 108 12.55 -10.00 -1.42
C ALA A 108 12.92 -9.38 -0.06
N GLY A 109 12.84 -8.05 0.02
CA GLY A 109 12.90 -7.27 1.26
C GLY A 109 11.50 -6.89 1.73
N ASP A 110 11.37 -5.66 2.24
CA ASP A 110 10.07 -5.08 2.60
C ASP A 110 9.16 -4.95 1.39
N PHE A 111 9.78 -4.74 0.24
CA PHE A 111 9.16 -4.84 -1.08
C PHE A 111 9.69 -6.04 -1.85
N LEU A 112 8.86 -6.58 -2.72
CA LEU A 112 9.29 -7.45 -3.79
C LEU A 112 9.70 -6.55 -4.96
N ILE A 113 10.96 -6.63 -5.37
CA ILE A 113 11.47 -5.99 -6.57
C ILE A 113 11.77 -7.10 -7.56
N VAL A 114 11.10 -7.07 -8.70
CA VAL A 114 11.12 -8.15 -9.67
C VAL A 114 11.44 -7.62 -11.06
N GLU A 115 12.36 -8.27 -11.76
CA GLU A 115 12.54 -8.16 -13.19
C GLU A 115 11.94 -9.38 -13.86
N ALA A 116 11.09 -9.17 -14.87
CA ALA A 116 10.51 -10.25 -15.64
C ALA A 116 10.50 -9.93 -17.15
N LYS A 117 10.55 -10.97 -17.97
CA LYS A 117 10.52 -10.91 -19.42
C LYS A 117 9.33 -11.67 -19.99
N LYS A 118 9.02 -11.41 -21.26
CA LYS A 118 8.03 -12.20 -21.97
C LYS A 118 8.45 -13.66 -22.03
N ASN A 119 7.54 -14.56 -21.68
CA ASN A 119 7.69 -15.99 -21.88
C ASN A 119 6.61 -16.50 -22.81
N LYS A 120 7.01 -17.32 -23.79
CA LYS A 120 6.09 -18.00 -24.73
C LYS A 120 5.53 -19.30 -24.12
N LYS A 121 6.25 -19.90 -23.18
CA LYS A 121 5.86 -21.15 -22.53
C LYS A 121 5.21 -20.82 -21.18
N VAL A 122 3.90 -21.03 -21.08
CA VAL A 122 3.19 -20.88 -19.80
C VAL A 122 3.42 -22.16 -18.98
N SER A 123 4.30 -22.12 -17.99
CA SER A 123 4.40 -23.15 -16.98
C SER A 123 3.74 -22.68 -15.69
N ILE A 124 2.56 -23.18 -15.39
CA ILE A 124 1.85 -22.86 -14.17
C ILE A 124 2.24 -23.90 -13.11
N GLN A 125 3.20 -23.57 -12.26
CA GLN A 125 3.45 -24.34 -11.04
C GLN A 125 2.74 -23.66 -9.87
N ILE A 126 1.74 -24.32 -9.32
CA ILE A 126 1.10 -23.92 -8.07
C ILE A 126 2.02 -24.39 -6.95
N GLN A 127 2.83 -23.49 -6.42
CA GLN A 127 3.61 -23.79 -5.22
C GLN A 127 2.74 -23.68 -3.96
N ASN A 128 3.05 -24.55 -3.01
CA ASN A 128 2.33 -24.84 -1.78
C ASN A 128 2.02 -23.57 -0.95
N THR A 129 0.75 -23.31 -0.68
CA THR A 129 0.24 -22.16 0.10
C THR A 129 0.39 -22.35 1.63
N LEU A 130 0.97 -23.46 2.09
CA LEU A 130 1.06 -23.78 3.52
C LEU A 130 1.87 -22.77 4.35
N LYS A 131 2.91 -22.17 3.77
CA LYS A 131 3.74 -21.18 4.48
C LYS A 131 2.97 -19.95 4.92
N ILE A 132 2.02 -19.46 4.11
CA ILE A 132 1.29 -18.24 4.45
C ILE A 132 0.40 -18.43 5.69
N ASN A 133 -0.13 -19.62 5.94
CA ASN A 133 -0.97 -19.89 7.11
C ASN A 133 -0.22 -19.75 8.43
N GLU A 134 1.05 -20.12 8.47
CA GLU A 134 1.90 -19.93 9.65
C GLU A 134 2.15 -18.45 9.93
N HIS A 135 2.45 -17.67 8.89
CA HIS A 135 2.63 -16.24 9.00
C HIS A 135 1.34 -15.53 9.46
N ILE A 136 0.17 -15.95 8.95
CA ILE A 136 -1.14 -15.44 9.39
C ILE A 136 -1.38 -15.75 10.86
N LYS A 137 -1.11 -16.98 11.32
CA LYS A 137 -1.24 -17.35 12.74
C LYS A 137 -0.35 -16.47 13.63
N GLN A 138 0.91 -16.31 13.24
CA GLN A 138 1.85 -15.46 13.98
C GLN A 138 1.40 -13.98 13.98
N TYR A 139 0.95 -13.47 12.84
CA TYR A 139 0.41 -12.12 12.75
C TYR A 139 -0.78 -11.92 13.69
N ASN A 140 -1.75 -12.84 13.70
CA ASN A 140 -2.92 -12.75 14.57
C ASN A 140 -2.55 -12.75 16.06
N LYS A 141 -1.55 -13.56 16.45
CA LYS A 141 -1.02 -13.54 17.82
C LYS A 141 -0.41 -12.18 18.16
N THR A 142 0.42 -11.66 17.28
CA THR A 142 1.06 -10.34 17.46
C THR A 142 0.03 -9.22 17.47
N TYR A 143 -0.96 -9.26 16.58
CA TYR A 143 -2.07 -8.32 16.54
C TYR A 143 -2.80 -8.25 17.90
N SER A 144 -3.13 -9.38 18.49
CA SER A 144 -3.80 -9.44 19.79
C SER A 144 -2.95 -8.85 20.91
N VAL A 145 -1.64 -9.15 20.93
CA VAL A 145 -0.71 -8.58 21.91
C VAL A 145 -0.62 -7.05 21.77
N TYR A 146 -0.45 -6.54 20.54
CA TYR A 146 -0.39 -5.10 20.28
C TYR A 146 -1.69 -4.38 20.65
N LYS A 147 -2.83 -4.97 20.27
CA LYS A 147 -4.15 -4.43 20.62
C LYS A 147 -4.31 -4.26 22.12
N ASN A 148 -3.98 -5.31 22.89
CA ASN A 148 -4.10 -5.29 24.36
C ASN A 148 -3.13 -4.28 24.97
N LYS A 149 -1.86 -4.28 24.54
CA LYS A 149 -0.84 -3.36 25.04
C LYS A 149 -1.19 -1.90 24.73
N LEU A 150 -1.67 -1.61 23.53
CA LEU A 150 -2.08 -0.26 23.16
C LEU A 150 -3.25 0.23 24.03
N ASN A 151 -4.28 -0.61 24.21
CA ASN A 151 -5.42 -0.24 25.05
C ASN A 151 -5.02 -0.06 26.52
N SER A 152 -4.15 -0.90 27.08
CA SER A 152 -3.67 -0.75 28.46
C SER A 152 -2.86 0.55 28.66
N ILE A 153 -2.08 0.98 27.67
CA ILE A 153 -1.38 2.27 27.73
C ILE A 153 -2.38 3.43 27.82
N PHE A 154 -3.43 3.39 27.01
CA PHE A 154 -4.48 4.41 27.03
C PHE A 154 -5.30 4.41 28.33
N GLU A 155 -5.40 3.27 29.01
CA GLU A 155 -6.13 3.11 30.27
C GLU A 155 -5.28 3.49 31.49
N SER A 156 -3.99 3.10 31.48
CA SER A 156 -3.05 3.36 32.60
C SER A 156 -2.66 4.83 32.75
N GLN A 157 -2.64 5.57 31.66
CA GLN A 157 -2.40 7.01 31.67
C GLN A 157 -3.71 7.74 31.93
N LYS A 158 -3.71 8.81 32.72
CA LYS A 158 -4.86 9.72 32.86
C LYS A 158 -5.09 10.51 31.58
N VAL A 159 -5.20 9.79 30.46
CA VAL A 159 -5.36 10.35 29.12
C VAL A 159 -6.82 10.54 28.84
N ASN A 160 -7.25 11.77 28.61
CA ASN A 160 -8.62 12.11 28.22
C ASN A 160 -8.72 12.63 26.79
N SER A 161 -7.61 13.20 26.28
CA SER A 161 -7.59 13.77 24.93
C SER A 161 -6.28 13.48 24.19
N ILE A 162 -6.38 12.97 22.99
CA ILE A 162 -5.25 12.65 22.10
C ILE A 162 -5.45 13.37 20.78
N CYS A 163 -4.38 13.93 20.26
CA CYS A 163 -4.26 14.41 18.90
C CYS A 163 -3.41 13.43 18.07
N LEU A 164 -3.92 12.94 16.96
CA LEU A 164 -3.13 12.20 15.98
C LEU A 164 -2.49 13.20 15.01
N PHE A 165 -1.18 13.11 14.86
CA PHE A 165 -0.43 13.83 13.83
C PHE A 165 -0.14 12.91 12.66
N GLY A 166 -0.80 13.17 11.52
CA GLY A 166 -0.79 12.36 10.31
C GLY A 166 -2.10 11.60 10.09
N ALA A 167 -2.89 12.01 9.10
CA ALA A 167 -4.09 11.31 8.64
C ALA A 167 -3.70 10.25 7.59
N SER A 168 -3.17 9.12 8.06
CA SER A 168 -2.61 8.03 7.24
C SER A 168 -3.37 6.72 7.45
N SER A 169 -3.04 5.70 6.65
CA SER A 169 -3.52 4.32 6.88
C SER A 169 -3.10 3.78 8.24
N GLN A 170 -1.90 4.16 8.71
CA GLN A 170 -1.41 3.79 10.04
C GLN A 170 -2.27 4.38 11.15
N SER A 171 -2.65 5.65 11.02
CA SER A 171 -3.58 6.29 11.98
C SER A 171 -4.94 5.58 11.99
N THR A 172 -5.46 5.19 10.84
CA THR A 172 -6.69 4.41 10.72
C THR A 172 -6.55 3.06 11.45
N SER A 173 -5.43 2.39 11.27
CA SER A 173 -5.15 1.10 11.92
C SER A 173 -5.07 1.22 13.44
N ILE A 174 -4.40 2.26 13.96
CA ILE A 174 -4.36 2.53 15.41
C ILE A 174 -5.76 2.78 15.95
N ILE A 175 -6.56 3.60 15.29
CA ILE A 175 -7.95 3.86 15.69
C ILE A 175 -8.75 2.54 15.77
N ASN A 176 -8.55 1.64 14.81
CA ASN A 176 -9.25 0.36 14.76
C ASN A 176 -8.76 -0.66 15.81
N LEU A 177 -7.53 -0.53 16.31
CA LEU A 177 -7.00 -1.33 17.41
C LEU A 177 -7.57 -0.93 18.77
N LEU A 178 -8.01 0.32 18.92
CA LEU A 178 -8.57 0.82 20.17
C LEU A 178 -9.98 0.28 20.43
N ASN A 179 -10.28 -0.01 21.69
CA ASN A 179 -11.65 -0.23 22.14
C ASN A 179 -12.44 1.10 22.09
N ASP A 180 -13.77 1.01 22.21
CA ASP A 180 -14.64 2.19 22.04
C ASP A 180 -14.37 3.31 23.04
N ASN A 181 -13.99 2.97 24.27
CA ASN A 181 -13.69 3.96 25.30
C ASN A 181 -12.39 4.72 24.97
N ASN A 182 -11.35 3.99 24.57
CA ASN A 182 -10.09 4.58 24.18
C ASN A 182 -10.17 5.35 22.87
N ARG A 183 -10.99 4.85 21.90
CA ARG A 183 -11.25 5.55 20.64
C ARG A 183 -11.85 6.93 20.86
N LYS A 184 -12.77 7.08 21.82
CA LYS A 184 -13.39 8.37 22.19
C LYS A 184 -12.40 9.40 22.73
N LYS A 185 -11.21 8.98 23.17
CA LYS A 185 -10.13 9.86 23.63
C LYS A 185 -9.42 10.57 22.48
N ILE A 186 -9.53 10.08 21.25
CA ILE A 186 -8.99 10.76 20.06
C ILE A 186 -9.93 11.92 19.73
N LYS A 187 -9.49 13.14 20.01
CA LYS A 187 -10.29 14.36 19.83
C LYS A 187 -9.92 15.12 18.56
N HIS A 188 -8.68 15.01 18.11
CA HIS A 188 -8.16 15.77 16.99
C HIS A 188 -7.30 14.90 16.07
N VAL A 189 -7.34 15.23 14.80
CA VAL A 189 -6.41 14.71 13.77
C VAL A 189 -5.87 15.92 13.02
N ILE A 190 -4.56 15.99 12.88
CA ILE A 190 -3.89 17.05 12.12
C ILE A 190 -2.98 16.45 11.04
N ASP A 191 -2.85 17.16 9.94
CA ASP A 191 -1.96 16.75 8.84
C ASP A 191 -1.32 17.97 8.17
N ASN A 192 -0.13 17.80 7.60
CA ASN A 192 0.56 18.81 6.80
C ASN A 192 0.01 18.87 5.36
N ASP A 193 -0.59 17.78 4.87
CA ASP A 193 -1.16 17.71 3.54
C ASP A 193 -2.46 18.52 3.47
N ILE A 194 -2.38 19.65 2.79
CA ILE A 194 -3.52 20.58 2.62
C ILE A 194 -4.71 19.89 1.93
N SER A 195 -4.46 18.91 1.08
CA SER A 195 -5.53 18.18 0.37
C SER A 195 -6.41 17.36 1.31
N LYS A 196 -5.89 16.96 2.47
CA LYS A 196 -6.62 16.21 3.51
C LYS A 196 -7.36 17.13 4.48
N VAL A 197 -6.90 18.36 4.64
CA VAL A 197 -7.48 19.31 5.59
C VAL A 197 -8.95 19.60 5.22
N ASN A 198 -9.77 19.72 6.27
CA ASN A 198 -11.23 19.87 6.19
C ASN A 198 -12.00 18.59 5.75
N ASN A 199 -11.34 17.52 5.36
CA ASN A 199 -11.94 16.21 5.22
C ASN A 199 -12.05 15.51 6.59
N TYR A 200 -12.70 14.35 6.63
CA TYR A 200 -12.81 13.54 7.83
C TYR A 200 -11.79 12.40 7.81
N MET A 201 -11.24 12.09 8.99
CA MET A 201 -10.42 10.89 9.16
C MET A 201 -11.26 9.65 8.86
N ILE A 202 -10.74 8.77 8.01
CA ILE A 202 -11.43 7.55 7.55
C ILE A 202 -11.93 6.72 8.76
N GLY A 203 -13.19 6.31 8.72
CA GLY A 203 -13.82 5.52 9.80
C GLY A 203 -14.18 6.31 11.05
N THR A 204 -14.10 7.65 11.01
CA THR A 204 -14.41 8.52 12.14
C THR A 204 -15.26 9.73 11.72
N LYS A 205 -15.77 10.47 12.72
CA LYS A 205 -16.37 11.80 12.54
C LYS A 205 -15.40 12.93 12.87
N ILE A 206 -14.09 12.65 12.97
CA ILE A 206 -13.08 13.63 13.37
C ILE A 206 -12.59 14.36 12.12
N LYS A 207 -12.76 15.68 12.09
CA LYS A 207 -12.32 16.55 11.01
C LYS A 207 -10.80 16.75 11.07
N ILE A 208 -10.12 16.62 9.93
CA ILE A 208 -8.68 16.82 9.83
C ILE A 208 -8.40 18.32 9.79
N SER A 209 -7.53 18.78 10.69
CA SER A 209 -7.10 20.16 10.82
C SER A 209 -5.68 20.36 10.30
N LYS A 210 -5.29 21.60 10.02
CA LYS A 210 -3.91 21.95 9.65
C LYS A 210 -2.97 21.69 10.82
N ALA A 211 -1.78 21.11 10.56
CA ALA A 211 -0.76 20.88 11.57
C ALA A 211 -0.31 22.18 12.28
N ALA A 212 -0.32 23.33 11.58
CA ALA A 212 -0.05 24.63 12.18
C ALA A 212 -0.97 24.99 13.37
N ASN A 213 -2.13 24.35 13.47
CA ASN A 213 -3.07 24.53 14.58
C ASN A 213 -2.69 23.74 15.83
N ALA A 214 -1.66 22.86 15.80
CA ALA A 214 -1.27 21.99 16.91
C ALA A 214 -1.13 22.72 18.25
N LYS A 215 -0.47 23.88 18.26
CA LYS A 215 -0.26 24.70 19.47
C LYS A 215 -1.56 25.21 20.11
N LYS A 216 -2.66 25.26 19.35
CA LYS A 216 -3.97 25.73 19.83
C LYS A 216 -4.84 24.59 20.37
N LEU A 217 -4.44 23.34 20.11
CA LEU A 217 -5.19 22.16 20.54
C LEU A 217 -4.81 21.81 21.98
N LYS A 218 -5.83 21.71 22.82
CA LYS A 218 -5.66 21.24 24.20
C LYS A 218 -5.75 19.71 24.21
N CYS A 219 -4.61 19.06 24.07
CA CYS A 219 -4.51 17.59 24.11
C CYS A 219 -3.48 17.19 25.16
N ASP A 220 -3.78 16.10 25.88
CA ASP A 220 -2.85 15.54 26.86
C ASP A 220 -1.63 14.94 26.13
N TYR A 221 -1.85 14.34 24.95
CA TYR A 221 -0.80 13.70 24.15
C TYR A 221 -0.98 13.94 22.66
N PHE A 222 0.15 14.03 21.98
CA PHE A 222 0.24 13.94 20.51
C PHE A 222 0.83 12.59 20.14
N LEU A 223 0.10 11.81 19.34
CA LEU A 223 0.57 10.57 18.77
C LEU A 223 1.01 10.83 17.33
N ILE A 224 2.31 10.73 17.08
CA ILE A 224 2.90 10.99 15.78
C ILE A 224 2.85 9.69 14.95
N MET A 225 2.20 9.79 13.78
CA MET A 225 1.99 8.69 12.85
C MET A 225 2.71 9.02 11.55
N SER A 226 3.95 8.60 11.43
CA SER A 226 4.80 8.84 10.24
C SER A 226 4.75 7.63 9.29
#